data_62f02ce833079e3b86dc598a0adacbae
#
_entry.id   62f02ce833079e3b86dc598a0adacbae
#
_cell.length_a   1.000
_cell.length_b   1.000
_cell.length_c   1.000
_cell.angle_alpha   90.00
_cell.angle_beta   90.00
_cell.angle_gamma   90.00
#
_symmetry.space_group_name_H-M   'P 1'
#
loop_
_entity.id
_entity.type
_entity.pdbx_description
1 polymer ?
#
loop_
_entity_poly.entity_id
_entity_poly.type
_entity_poly.pdbx_seq_one_letter_code
_entity_poly.pdbx_strand_id
1 'polypeptide(L)'
;MYAGGRPNEDAKTIHRRYVAGPLPRLLPIAAVLEVPGRVSGTTVHVPLVIVPYRARWYLVSMLGEQANWVRNVRAADGNAVLLHGRRRPVHLLEVPVRQRAPIVRRYLLVAWGARPHMSVTWRSPLRDLAAAAADYPVFRVDRRR
;
A
#
# COMPACT_ATOMS: atom_id res chain seq x y z
N MET A 1 -2.88 5.37 14.22
CA MET A 1 -1.97 4.26 13.95
C MET A 1 -0.62 4.71 13.40
N TYR A 2 -0.59 5.73 12.59
CA TYR A 2 0.64 6.29 12.05
C TYR A 2 0.83 7.71 12.57
N ALA A 3 1.97 7.98 13.22
CA ALA A 3 2.35 9.32 13.61
C ALA A 3 3.08 9.99 12.44
N GLY A 4 2.53 11.07 11.89
CA GLY A 4 3.10 11.76 10.75
C GLY A 4 3.25 10.89 9.50
N GLY A 5 2.39 9.86 9.33
CA GLY A 5 2.44 8.95 8.22
C GLY A 5 3.48 7.84 8.35
N ARG A 6 4.09 7.67 9.51
CA ARG A 6 5.06 6.60 9.78
C ARG A 6 4.43 5.54 10.69
N PRO A 7 4.75 4.24 10.48
CA PRO A 7 4.34 3.22 11.44
C PRO A 7 5.06 3.47 12.77
N ASN A 8 4.34 3.32 13.87
CA ASN A 8 4.92 3.34 15.20
C ASN A 8 5.49 1.95 15.55
N GLU A 9 6.06 1.80 16.77
CA GLU A 9 6.62 0.52 17.20
C GLU A 9 5.59 -0.59 17.24
N ASP A 10 4.35 -0.27 17.62
CA ASP A 10 3.28 -1.25 17.66
C ASP A 10 2.95 -1.77 16.27
N ALA A 11 2.94 -0.89 15.26
CA ALA A 11 2.72 -1.28 13.89
C ALA A 11 3.85 -2.17 13.38
N LYS A 12 5.10 -1.90 13.76
CA LYS A 12 6.24 -2.75 13.42
C LYS A 12 6.13 -4.13 14.06
N THR A 13 5.64 -4.20 15.29
CA THR A 13 5.42 -5.48 15.99
C THR A 13 4.33 -6.29 15.30
N ILE A 14 3.24 -5.63 14.91
CA ILE A 14 2.16 -6.26 14.16
C ILE A 14 2.70 -6.82 12.85
N HIS A 15 3.61 -6.09 12.19
CA HIS A 15 4.27 -6.56 10.98
C HIS A 15 5.00 -7.84 11.13
N ARG A 16 5.79 -7.97 12.18
CA ARG A 16 6.54 -9.20 12.43
C ARG A 16 5.61 -10.39 12.53
N ARG A 17 4.42 -10.20 13.12
CA ARG A 17 3.41 -11.25 13.20
C ARG A 17 2.89 -11.64 11.83
N TYR A 18 2.61 -10.64 10.97
CA TYR A 18 2.10 -10.92 9.63
C TYR A 18 3.15 -11.55 8.71
N VAL A 19 4.41 -11.20 8.88
CA VAL A 19 5.49 -11.68 8.01
C VAL A 19 6.08 -13.00 8.50
N ALA A 20 6.23 -13.17 9.83
CA ALA A 20 6.93 -14.32 10.40
C ALA A 20 6.00 -15.41 10.93
N GLY A 21 4.71 -15.11 11.20
CA GLY A 21 3.74 -16.07 11.75
C GLY A 21 2.96 -16.81 10.68
N PRO A 22 1.96 -17.63 11.10
CA PRO A 22 1.11 -18.36 10.16
C PRO A 22 0.15 -17.46 9.38
N LEU A 23 -0.12 -16.23 9.85
CA LEU A 23 -1.04 -15.31 9.20
C LEU A 23 -0.70 -14.98 7.74
N PRO A 24 0.59 -14.83 7.34
CA PRO A 24 0.91 -14.59 5.92
C PRO A 24 0.45 -15.69 4.99
N ARG A 25 0.32 -16.91 5.50
CA ARG A 25 -0.21 -18.04 4.73
C ARG A 25 -1.73 -17.99 4.60
N LEU A 26 -2.41 -17.49 5.68
CA LEU A 26 -3.87 -17.35 5.71
C LEU A 26 -4.33 -16.07 5.02
N LEU A 27 -3.47 -15.02 5.06
CA LEU A 27 -3.73 -13.72 4.47
C LEU A 27 -2.63 -13.40 3.45
N PRO A 28 -2.68 -14.03 2.25
CA PRO A 28 -1.61 -13.87 1.25
C PRO A 28 -1.47 -12.46 0.70
N ILE A 29 -2.35 -11.54 1.09
CA ILE A 29 -2.31 -10.14 0.70
C ILE A 29 -1.46 -9.27 1.64
N ALA A 30 -1.13 -9.76 2.84
CA ALA A 30 -0.34 -8.98 3.78
C ALA A 30 1.12 -8.90 3.34
N ALA A 31 1.71 -7.71 3.39
CA ALA A 31 3.10 -7.47 2.99
C ALA A 31 3.72 -6.33 3.77
N VAL A 32 5.05 -6.23 3.69
CA VAL A 32 5.82 -5.10 4.22
C VAL A 32 6.56 -4.45 3.08
N LEU A 33 6.41 -3.14 2.94
CA LEU A 33 7.18 -2.36 1.97
C LEU A 33 8.39 -1.77 2.67
N GLU A 34 9.59 -2.02 2.11
CA GLU A 34 10.82 -1.34 2.51
C GLU A 34 11.13 -0.27 1.49
N VAL A 35 11.26 0.96 1.95
CA VAL A 35 11.60 2.10 1.08
C VAL A 35 12.56 3.02 1.82
N PRO A 36 13.55 3.65 1.13
CA PRO A 36 14.43 4.60 1.79
C PRO A 36 13.64 5.80 2.30
N GLY A 37 13.93 6.24 3.52
CA GLY A 37 13.38 7.49 4.03
C GLY A 37 14.00 8.65 3.25
N ARG A 38 13.16 9.55 2.72
CA ARG A 38 13.63 10.66 1.87
C ARG A 38 14.44 11.71 2.61
N VAL A 39 14.32 11.73 3.92
CA VAL A 39 15.05 12.70 4.77
C VAL A 39 16.28 12.05 5.39
N SER A 40 16.11 10.90 6.04
CA SER A 40 17.17 10.24 6.79
C SER A 40 18.02 9.30 5.96
N GLY A 41 17.51 8.80 4.83
CA GLY A 41 18.12 7.73 4.05
C GLY A 41 17.99 6.35 4.70
N THR A 42 17.49 6.27 5.92
CA THR A 42 17.28 5.01 6.64
C THR A 42 16.09 4.27 6.04
N THR A 43 16.20 2.95 5.90
CA THR A 43 15.09 2.13 5.40
C THR A 43 13.90 2.19 6.33
N VAL A 44 12.74 2.50 5.77
CA VAL A 44 11.46 2.53 6.47
C VAL A 44 10.65 1.30 6.09
N HIS A 45 10.04 0.66 7.08
CA HIS A 45 9.20 -0.53 6.88
C HIS A 45 7.74 -0.14 7.07
N VAL A 46 6.90 -0.45 6.09
CA VAL A 46 5.49 -0.07 6.10
C VAL A 46 4.61 -1.29 5.89
N PRO A 47 3.62 -1.54 6.80
CA PRO A 47 2.64 -2.60 6.58
C PRO A 47 1.66 -2.20 5.50
N LEU A 48 1.47 -3.05 4.53
CA LEU A 48 0.54 -2.78 3.46
C LEU A 48 -0.21 -4.04 3.07
N VAL A 49 -1.32 -3.84 2.39
CA VAL A 49 -2.11 -4.90 1.78
C VAL A 49 -1.84 -4.87 0.28
N ILE A 50 -1.50 -6.02 -0.27
CA ILE A 50 -1.41 -6.19 -1.72
C ILE A 50 -2.81 -6.35 -2.27
N VAL A 51 -3.13 -5.60 -3.32
CA VAL A 51 -4.40 -5.72 -4.04
C VAL A 51 -4.16 -6.45 -5.34
N PRO A 52 -4.57 -7.72 -5.45
CA PRO A 52 -4.52 -8.42 -6.73
C PRO A 52 -5.64 -7.90 -7.64
N TYR A 53 -5.29 -7.52 -8.86
CA TYR A 53 -6.26 -7.05 -9.83
C TYR A 53 -5.72 -7.29 -11.24
N ARG A 54 -6.45 -8.03 -12.05
CA ARG A 54 -6.12 -8.33 -13.46
C ARG A 54 -4.67 -8.81 -13.62
N ALA A 55 -4.29 -9.83 -12.85
CA ALA A 55 -2.98 -10.49 -12.87
C ALA A 55 -1.82 -9.56 -12.46
N ARG A 56 -2.10 -8.42 -11.83
CA ARG A 56 -1.11 -7.49 -11.31
C ARG A 56 -1.36 -7.25 -9.83
N TRP A 57 -0.33 -6.75 -9.14
CA TRP A 57 -0.42 -6.34 -7.75
C TRP A 57 -0.40 -4.83 -7.65
N TYR A 58 -1.17 -4.30 -6.71
CA TYR A 58 -1.27 -2.86 -6.46
C TYR A 58 -1.18 -2.58 -4.98
N LEU A 59 -0.68 -1.39 -4.65
CA LEU A 59 -0.66 -0.84 -3.29
C LEU A 59 -1.49 0.44 -3.29
N VAL A 60 -2.33 0.61 -2.27
CA VAL A 60 -3.21 1.78 -2.14
C VAL A 60 -2.89 2.50 -0.85
N SER A 61 -2.79 3.83 -0.90
CA SER A 61 -2.59 4.66 0.28
C SER A 61 -3.92 5.08 0.87
N MET A 62 -4.35 4.41 1.95
CA MET A 62 -5.59 4.80 2.64
C MET A 62 -5.47 6.13 3.38
N LEU A 63 -4.27 6.55 3.73
CA LEU A 63 -4.00 7.83 4.37
C LEU A 63 -3.80 8.96 3.35
N GLY A 64 -3.89 8.64 2.07
CA GLY A 64 -3.86 9.63 1.00
C GLY A 64 -2.47 10.13 0.65
N GLU A 65 -2.43 11.35 0.09
CA GLU A 65 -1.19 11.99 -0.37
C GLU A 65 -0.22 12.30 0.76
N GLN A 66 -0.71 12.44 2.00
CA GLN A 66 0.11 12.83 3.13
C GLN A 66 0.90 11.68 3.74
N ALA A 67 0.64 10.44 3.34
CA ALA A 67 1.37 9.27 3.84
C ALA A 67 2.87 9.40 3.52
N ASN A 68 3.71 9.22 4.53
CA ASN A 68 5.16 9.31 4.35
C ASN A 68 5.67 8.26 3.36
N TRP A 69 5.08 7.05 3.36
CA TRP A 69 5.56 6.02 2.44
C TRP A 69 5.34 6.40 0.97
N VAL A 70 4.25 7.11 0.66
CA VAL A 70 3.98 7.60 -0.69
C VAL A 70 5.06 8.61 -1.11
N ARG A 71 5.38 9.55 -0.21
CA ARG A 71 6.41 10.55 -0.45
C ARG A 71 7.79 9.91 -0.62
N ASN A 72 8.08 8.90 0.20
CA ASN A 72 9.35 8.17 0.14
C ASN A 72 9.47 7.40 -1.17
N VAL A 73 8.39 6.75 -1.62
CA VAL A 73 8.36 6.03 -2.90
C VAL A 73 8.64 6.99 -4.06
N ARG A 74 7.98 8.14 -4.07
CA ARG A 74 8.17 9.14 -5.12
C ARG A 74 9.62 9.66 -5.12
N ALA A 75 10.17 9.92 -3.95
CA ALA A 75 11.56 10.39 -3.82
C ALA A 75 12.57 9.33 -4.26
N ALA A 76 12.24 8.06 -4.10
CA ALA A 76 13.08 6.93 -4.54
C ALA A 76 12.82 6.52 -5.99
N ASP A 77 12.03 7.29 -6.71
CA ASP A 77 11.68 7.04 -8.12
C ASP A 77 11.03 5.66 -8.30
N GLY A 78 10.25 5.23 -7.31
CA GLY A 78 9.54 3.96 -7.33
C GLY A 78 10.34 2.76 -6.89
N ASN A 79 11.64 2.91 -6.63
CA ASN A 79 12.48 1.78 -6.22
C ASN A 79 12.24 1.42 -4.76
N ALA A 80 11.89 0.15 -4.53
CA ALA A 80 11.57 -0.33 -3.20
C ALA A 80 11.79 -1.84 -3.13
N VAL A 81 11.57 -2.41 -1.94
CA VAL A 81 11.57 -3.86 -1.75
C VAL A 81 10.25 -4.24 -1.10
N LEU A 82 9.60 -5.25 -1.63
CA LEU A 82 8.36 -5.78 -1.09
C LEU A 82 8.65 -7.13 -0.41
N LEU A 83 8.33 -7.22 0.88
CA LEU A 83 8.44 -8.46 1.63
C LEU A 83 7.08 -9.15 1.60
N HIS A 84 7.03 -10.24 0.86
CA HIS A 84 5.83 -11.05 0.72
C HIS A 84 6.25 -12.49 0.49
N GLY A 85 6.40 -13.20 1.62
CA GLY A 85 6.99 -14.54 1.62
C GLY A 85 8.51 -14.51 1.43
N ARG A 86 9.03 -13.60 0.65
CA ARG A 86 10.46 -13.37 0.41
C ARG A 86 10.70 -11.91 0.07
N ARG A 87 11.96 -11.50 0.04
CA ARG A 87 12.33 -10.15 -0.41
C ARG A 87 12.24 -10.07 -1.93
N ARG A 88 11.46 -9.10 -2.40
CA ARG A 88 11.26 -8.88 -3.84
C ARG A 88 11.62 -7.45 -4.18
N PRO A 89 12.75 -7.21 -4.87
CA PRO A 89 13.01 -5.87 -5.40
C PRO A 89 11.91 -5.52 -6.42
N VAL A 90 11.31 -4.34 -6.25
CA VAL A 90 10.18 -3.91 -7.07
C VAL A 90 10.38 -2.49 -7.56
N HIS A 91 9.67 -2.15 -8.62
CA HIS A 91 9.51 -0.80 -9.09
C HIS A 91 8.02 -0.46 -9.02
N LEU A 92 7.70 0.60 -8.29
CA LEU A 92 6.32 1.04 -8.07
C LEU A 92 5.99 2.16 -9.05
N LEU A 93 5.00 1.88 -9.91
CA LEU A 93 4.51 2.83 -10.90
C LEU A 93 3.18 3.42 -10.43
N GLU A 94 3.14 4.73 -10.28
CA GLU A 94 1.92 5.39 -9.84
C GLU A 94 0.85 5.30 -10.93
N VAL A 95 -0.33 4.80 -10.54
CA VAL A 95 -1.46 4.61 -11.46
C VAL A 95 -2.15 5.95 -11.70
N PRO A 96 -2.43 6.33 -12.96
CA PRO A 96 -3.18 7.56 -13.23
C PRO A 96 -4.53 7.58 -12.54
N VAL A 97 -4.95 8.75 -12.08
CA VAL A 97 -6.18 8.91 -11.29
C VAL A 97 -7.38 8.25 -11.98
N ARG A 98 -7.52 8.43 -13.29
CA ARG A 98 -8.65 7.90 -14.05
C ARG A 98 -8.73 6.36 -14.06
N GLN A 99 -7.65 5.69 -13.70
CA GLN A 99 -7.58 4.22 -13.71
C GLN A 99 -7.67 3.62 -12.31
N ARG A 100 -7.76 4.42 -11.26
CA ARG A 100 -7.67 3.95 -9.87
C ARG A 100 -8.97 3.35 -9.33
N ALA A 101 -10.11 3.81 -9.81
CA ALA A 101 -11.41 3.48 -9.19
C ALA A 101 -11.65 1.98 -8.99
N PRO A 102 -11.45 1.10 -9.98
CA PRO A 102 -11.67 -0.33 -9.76
C PRO A 102 -10.66 -0.94 -8.79
N ILE A 103 -9.44 -0.40 -8.72
CA ILE A 103 -8.42 -0.86 -7.81
C ILE A 103 -8.76 -0.45 -6.37
N VAL A 104 -9.22 0.78 -6.18
CA VAL A 104 -9.66 1.28 -4.87
C VAL A 104 -10.84 0.45 -4.37
N ARG A 105 -11.80 0.11 -5.24
CA ARG A 105 -12.90 -0.79 -4.88
C ARG A 105 -12.39 -2.13 -4.40
N ARG A 106 -11.45 -2.72 -5.15
CA ARG A 106 -10.86 -4.01 -4.79
C ARG A 106 -10.12 -3.93 -3.47
N TYR A 107 -9.39 -2.84 -3.24
CA TYR A 107 -8.71 -2.59 -1.97
C TYR A 107 -9.70 -2.61 -0.81
N LEU A 108 -10.84 -1.94 -0.95
CA LEU A 108 -11.86 -1.89 0.09
C LEU A 108 -12.50 -3.26 0.37
N LEU A 109 -12.46 -4.17 -0.61
CA LEU A 109 -12.93 -5.54 -0.41
C LEU A 109 -11.94 -6.36 0.42
N VAL A 110 -10.64 -6.16 0.23
CA VAL A 110 -9.61 -7.00 0.86
C VAL A 110 -8.99 -6.37 2.10
N ALA A 111 -8.99 -5.05 2.22
CA ALA A 111 -8.36 -4.31 3.33
C ALA A 111 -9.42 -3.82 4.30
N TRP A 112 -9.95 -4.70 5.11
CA TRP A 112 -11.05 -4.38 6.03
C TRP A 112 -10.68 -3.27 7.02
N GLY A 113 -9.43 -3.25 7.50
CA GLY A 113 -8.97 -2.23 8.43
C GLY A 113 -8.92 -0.82 7.85
N ALA A 114 -8.89 -0.70 6.52
CA ALA A 114 -8.87 0.60 5.86
C ALA A 114 -10.27 1.23 5.72
N ARG A 115 -11.32 0.43 5.78
CA ARG A 115 -12.69 0.89 5.50
C ARG A 115 -13.12 2.13 6.29
N PRO A 116 -12.90 2.20 7.63
CA PRO A 116 -13.33 3.40 8.37
C PRO A 116 -12.52 4.65 8.06
N HIS A 117 -11.38 4.52 7.39
CA HIS A 117 -10.49 5.64 7.08
C HIS A 117 -10.75 6.24 5.70
N MET A 118 -11.62 5.64 4.90
CA MET A 118 -11.86 6.07 3.52
C MET A 118 -13.26 6.64 3.36
N SER A 119 -13.38 7.64 2.49
CA SER A 119 -14.64 8.36 2.24
C SER A 119 -15.62 7.59 1.38
N VAL A 120 -15.20 6.49 0.78
CA VAL A 120 -16.01 5.63 -0.10
C VAL A 120 -15.99 4.21 0.43
N THR A 121 -16.95 3.39 -0.04
CA THR A 121 -17.03 1.97 0.29
C THR A 121 -16.92 1.14 -1.00
N TRP A 122 -16.73 -0.16 -0.84
CA TRP A 122 -16.71 -1.06 -1.99
C TRP A 122 -18.06 -1.09 -2.73
N ARG A 123 -19.15 -0.66 -2.07
CA ARG A 123 -20.49 -0.55 -2.67
C ARG A 123 -20.75 0.78 -3.34
N SER A 124 -19.86 1.75 -3.16
CA SER A 124 -20.03 3.08 -3.76
C SER A 124 -20.14 2.97 -5.27
N PRO A 125 -20.97 3.82 -5.92
CA PRO A 125 -20.99 3.87 -7.38
C PRO A 125 -19.61 4.19 -7.94
N LEU A 126 -19.34 3.68 -9.14
CA LEU A 126 -18.03 3.88 -9.78
C LEU A 126 -17.68 5.37 -9.91
N ARG A 127 -18.67 6.22 -10.17
CA ARG A 127 -18.45 7.68 -10.25
C ARG A 127 -17.93 8.26 -8.93
N ASP A 128 -18.42 7.75 -7.80
CA ASP A 128 -17.98 8.22 -6.48
C ASP A 128 -16.58 7.72 -6.16
N LEU A 129 -16.27 6.47 -6.52
CA LEU A 129 -14.92 5.91 -6.42
C LEU A 129 -13.95 6.69 -7.30
N ALA A 130 -14.36 7.03 -8.52
CA ALA A 130 -13.53 7.81 -9.44
C ALA A 130 -13.26 9.22 -8.90
N ALA A 131 -14.26 9.86 -8.32
CA ALA A 131 -14.10 11.18 -7.73
C ALA A 131 -13.17 11.14 -6.51
N ALA A 132 -13.28 10.11 -5.67
CA ALA A 132 -12.44 9.96 -4.48
C ALA A 132 -11.01 9.51 -4.81
N ALA A 133 -10.81 8.88 -5.96
CA ALA A 133 -9.54 8.23 -6.31
C ALA A 133 -8.36 9.21 -6.40
N ALA A 134 -8.61 10.50 -6.65
CA ALA A 134 -7.57 11.51 -6.66
C ALA A 134 -6.87 11.63 -5.28
N ASP A 135 -7.60 11.32 -4.22
CA ASP A 135 -7.11 11.44 -2.84
C ASP A 135 -6.37 10.18 -2.37
N TYR A 136 -6.43 9.09 -3.14
CA TYR A 136 -5.85 7.81 -2.75
C TYR A 136 -4.82 7.35 -3.78
N PRO A 137 -3.52 7.70 -3.59
CA PRO A 137 -2.47 7.22 -4.48
C PRO A 137 -2.47 5.70 -4.59
N VAL A 138 -2.31 5.21 -5.81
CA VAL A 138 -2.26 3.78 -6.13
C VAL A 138 -0.99 3.52 -6.91
N PHE A 139 -0.27 2.48 -6.54
CA PHE A 139 0.95 2.07 -7.23
C PHE A 139 0.81 0.65 -7.76
N ARG A 140 1.20 0.46 -9.01
CA ARG A 140 1.34 -0.88 -9.58
C ARG A 140 2.71 -1.44 -9.20
N VAL A 141 2.73 -2.69 -8.77
CA VAL A 141 3.97 -3.36 -8.37
C VAL A 141 4.54 -4.09 -9.58
N ASP A 142 5.68 -3.62 -10.07
CA ASP A 142 6.42 -4.27 -11.14
C ASP A 142 7.71 -4.87 -10.59
N ARG A 143 8.19 -5.95 -11.22
CA ARG A 143 9.45 -6.54 -10.82
C ARG A 143 10.60 -5.60 -11.24
N ARG A 144 11.50 -5.35 -10.31
CA ARG A 144 12.73 -4.61 -10.61
C ARG A 144 13.81 -5.59 -11.03
N ARG A 145 14.44 -5.29 -12.14
CA ARG A 145 15.54 -6.08 -12.67
C ARG A 145 16.88 -5.63 -12.08
#